data_53f200f62384a964c7b7844901d13057
#
_entry.id   53f200f62384a964c7b7844901d13057
#
_cell.length_a   1.000
_cell.length_b   1.000
_cell.length_c   1.000
_cell.angle_alpha   90.00
_cell.angle_beta   90.00
_cell.angle_gamma   90.00
#
_symmetry.space_group_name_H-M   'P 1'
#
loop_
_entity.id
_entity.type
_entity.pdbx_description
1 polymer ?
#
loop_
_entity_poly.entity_id
_entity_poly.type
_entity_poly.pdbx_seq_one_letter_code
_entity_poly.pdbx_strand_id
1 'polypeptide(L)' 'TEGAASKIIEKVIKKHQKGYTAEATADMLEEPVSRIRQIYDVIEKNAPDYDAETIYKQLREKEE' A
#
# COMPACT_ATOMS: atom_id res chain seq x y z
N THR A 1 12.43 3.91 8.90
CA THR A 1 11.74 5.04 9.50
C THR A 1 10.46 5.36 8.73
N GLU A 2 9.78 6.37 9.21
CA GLU A 2 8.48 6.72 8.64
C GLU A 2 8.54 7.08 7.17
N GLY A 3 9.60 7.74 6.74
CA GLY A 3 9.72 8.16 5.36
C GLY A 3 9.73 7.01 4.38
N ALA A 4 10.45 5.94 4.70
CA ALA A 4 10.55 4.80 3.80
C ALA A 4 9.21 4.10 3.65
N ALA A 5 8.49 3.91 4.75
CA ALA A 5 7.18 3.26 4.72
C ALA A 5 6.18 4.08 3.92
N SER A 6 6.19 5.40 4.11
CA SER A 6 5.31 6.28 3.36
C SER A 6 5.57 6.21 1.87
N LYS A 7 6.84 6.15 1.47
CA LYS A 7 7.17 6.09 0.05
C LYS A 7 6.66 4.82 -0.60
N ILE A 8 6.78 3.70 0.10
CA ILE A 8 6.27 2.44 -0.43
C ILE A 8 4.76 2.52 -0.61
N ILE A 9 4.07 3.06 0.39
CA ILE A 9 2.62 3.19 0.31
C ILE A 9 2.21 4.08 -0.84
N GLU A 10 2.90 5.20 -1.04
CA GLU A 10 2.59 6.07 -2.17
C GLU A 10 2.76 5.35 -3.50
N LYS A 11 3.83 4.59 -3.64
CA LYS A 11 4.06 3.84 -4.86
C LYS A 11 2.97 2.80 -5.10
N VAL A 12 2.57 2.10 -4.04
CA VAL A 12 1.52 1.10 -4.14
C VAL A 12 0.20 1.75 -4.54
N ILE A 13 -0.12 2.90 -3.95
CA ILE A 13 -1.34 3.62 -4.31
C ILE A 13 -1.35 3.97 -5.79
N LYS A 14 -0.24 4.48 -6.30
CA LYS A 14 -0.15 4.84 -7.71
C LYS A 14 -0.35 3.62 -8.61
N LYS A 15 0.23 2.49 -8.24
CA LYS A 15 0.07 1.26 -9.01
C LYS A 15 -1.37 0.77 -8.97
N HIS A 16 -1.99 0.86 -7.80
CA HIS A 16 -3.37 0.48 -7.63
C HIS A 16 -4.28 1.32 -8.54
N GLN A 17 -4.03 2.62 -8.59
CA GLN A 17 -4.83 3.52 -9.42
C GLN A 17 -4.64 3.23 -10.91
N LYS A 18 -3.48 2.71 -11.29
CA LYS A 18 -3.23 2.35 -12.68
C LYS A 18 -3.82 0.99 -13.05
N GLY A 19 -4.33 0.25 -12.09
CA GLY A 19 -4.96 -1.03 -12.36
C GLY A 19 -4.07 -2.24 -12.22
N TYR A 20 -2.87 -2.07 -11.67
CA TYR A 20 -1.98 -3.20 -11.45
C TYR A 20 -2.47 -4.04 -10.29
N THR A 21 -2.27 -5.36 -10.40
CA THR A 21 -2.61 -6.27 -9.30
C THR A 21 -1.57 -6.16 -8.18
N ALA A 22 -1.94 -6.69 -7.00
CA ALA A 22 -1.01 -6.71 -5.89
C ALA A 22 0.24 -7.51 -6.24
N GLU A 23 0.07 -8.63 -6.94
CA GLU A 23 1.21 -9.45 -7.34
C GLU A 23 2.13 -8.71 -8.29
N ALA A 24 1.56 -8.03 -9.28
CA ALA A 24 2.37 -7.26 -10.22
C ALA A 24 3.09 -6.12 -9.51
N THR A 25 2.41 -5.45 -8.60
CA THR A 25 3.01 -4.36 -7.83
C THR A 25 4.15 -4.88 -6.97
N ALA A 26 3.95 -6.03 -6.30
CA ALA A 26 4.98 -6.61 -5.46
C ALA A 26 6.23 -6.93 -6.26
N ASP A 27 6.04 -7.47 -7.46
CA ASP A 27 7.17 -7.78 -8.33
C ASP A 27 7.91 -6.51 -8.75
N MET A 28 7.17 -5.48 -9.13
CA MET A 28 7.78 -4.23 -9.57
C MET A 28 8.56 -3.53 -8.44
N LEU A 29 8.07 -3.64 -7.22
CA LEU A 29 8.71 -3.00 -6.07
C LEU A 29 9.67 -3.92 -5.36
N GLU A 30 9.78 -5.18 -5.80
CA GLU A 30 10.63 -6.18 -5.17
C GLU A 30 10.28 -6.36 -3.70
N GLU A 31 8.97 -6.42 -3.42
CA GLU A 31 8.45 -6.60 -2.07
C GLU A 31 7.65 -7.90 -1.99
N PRO A 32 7.50 -8.45 -0.78
CA PRO A 32 6.69 -9.66 -0.62
C PRO A 32 5.24 -9.37 -1.00
N VAL A 33 4.62 -10.29 -1.73
CA VAL A 33 3.24 -10.11 -2.18
C VAL A 33 2.29 -9.98 -1.00
N SER A 34 2.55 -10.70 0.10
CA SER A 34 1.68 -10.61 1.27
C SER A 34 1.64 -9.21 1.84
N ARG A 35 2.79 -8.51 1.83
CA ARG A 35 2.84 -7.14 2.31
C ARG A 35 2.03 -6.22 1.40
N ILE A 36 2.18 -6.38 0.11
CA ILE A 36 1.47 -5.55 -0.85
C ILE A 36 -0.04 -5.81 -0.77
N ARG A 37 -0.43 -7.05 -0.56
CA ARG A 37 -1.86 -7.38 -0.41
C ARG A 37 -2.47 -6.69 0.80
N GLN A 38 -1.74 -6.62 1.90
CA GLN A 38 -2.23 -5.91 3.07
C GLN A 38 -2.44 -4.43 2.76
N ILE A 39 -1.51 -3.83 2.03
CA ILE A 39 -1.63 -2.43 1.65
C ILE A 39 -2.82 -2.25 0.72
N TYR A 40 -2.99 -3.14 -0.25
CA TYR A 40 -4.14 -3.07 -1.15
C TYR A 40 -5.46 -3.17 -0.40
N ASP A 41 -5.52 -4.06 0.59
CA ASP A 41 -6.73 -4.22 1.38
C ASP A 41 -7.11 -2.92 2.08
N VAL A 42 -6.12 -2.27 2.69
CA VAL A 42 -6.36 -1.00 3.37
C VAL A 42 -6.73 0.10 2.37
N ILE A 43 -6.06 0.11 1.21
CA ILE A 43 -6.39 1.09 0.17
C ILE A 43 -7.85 0.95 -0.26
N GLU A 44 -8.29 -0.28 -0.49
CA GLU A 44 -9.66 -0.53 -0.93
C GLU A 44 -10.67 -0.14 0.13
N LYS A 45 -10.33 -0.34 1.39
CA LYS A 45 -11.21 0.06 2.48
C LYS A 45 -11.35 1.57 2.58
N ASN A 46 -10.37 2.31 2.13
CA ASN A 46 -10.39 3.77 2.18
C ASN A 46 -10.82 4.41 0.86
N ALA A 47 -11.05 3.61 -0.17
CA ALA A 47 -11.45 4.15 -1.46
C ALA A 47 -12.74 4.96 -1.32
N PRO A 48 -12.91 6.04 -2.07
CA PRO A 48 -11.97 6.54 -3.08
C PRO A 48 -10.88 7.47 -2.55
N ASP A 49 -10.80 7.63 -1.25
CA ASP A 49 -9.79 8.51 -0.64
C ASP A 49 -8.48 7.76 -0.49
N TYR A 50 -7.60 7.92 -1.45
CA TYR A 50 -6.29 7.27 -1.41
C TYR A 50 -5.29 8.19 -0.74
N ASP A 51 -5.37 8.26 0.59
CA ASP A 51 -4.48 9.11 1.36
C ASP A 51 -3.38 8.24 1.99
N ALA A 52 -2.16 8.44 1.54
CA ALA A 52 -1.04 7.63 2.00
C ALA A 52 -0.86 7.72 3.51
N GLU A 53 -1.09 8.89 4.08
CA GLU A 53 -0.93 9.09 5.52
C GLU A 53 -1.94 8.26 6.31
N THR A 54 -3.20 8.31 5.90
CA THR A 54 -4.25 7.53 6.55
C THR A 54 -3.98 6.05 6.42
N ILE A 55 -3.59 5.61 5.22
CA ILE A 55 -3.29 4.21 4.97
C ILE A 55 -2.12 3.74 5.83
N TYR A 56 -1.09 4.57 5.93
CA TYR A 56 0.06 4.25 6.76
C TYR A 56 -0.34 4.05 8.22
N LYS A 57 -1.17 4.93 8.73
CA LYS A 57 -1.63 4.81 10.12
C LYS A 57 -2.40 3.53 10.36
N GLN A 58 -3.28 3.17 9.43
CA GLN A 58 -4.06 1.96 9.58
C GLN A 58 -3.19 0.72 9.51
N LEU A 59 -2.18 0.74 8.66
CA LEU A 59 -1.25 -0.38 8.57
C LEU A 59 -0.45 -0.55 9.85
N ARG A 60 -0.05 0.56 10.46
CA ARG A 60 0.67 0.50 11.72
C ARG A 60 -0.19 -0.11 12.82
N GLU A 61 -1.45 0.24 12.85
CA GLU A 61 -2.36 -0.30 13.84
C GLU A 61 -2.54 -1.80 13.69
N LYS A 62 -2.57 -2.26 12.44
CA LYS A 62 -2.72 -3.68 12.19
C LYS A 62 -1.51 -4.49 12.60
N GLU A 63 -0.33 -3.89 12.51
CA GLU A 63 0.90 -4.60 12.81
C GLU A 63 1.13 -4.77 14.31
N GLU A 64 0.37 -4.07 15.11
CA GLU A 64 0.45 -4.24 16.53
C GLU A 64 -0.42 -5.39 17.01
#